data_072fb01d0af2ba5f436bf0a02761c361
#
_entry.id   072fb01d0af2ba5f436bf0a02761c361
#
_cell.length_a   1.000
_cell.length_b   1.000
_cell.length_c   1.000
_cell.angle_alpha   90.00
_cell.angle_beta   90.00
_cell.angle_gamma   90.00
#
_symmetry.space_group_name_H-M   'P 1'
#
loop_
_entity.id
_entity.type
_entity.pdbx_description
1 polymer ?
#
loop_
_entity_poly.entity_id
_entity_poly.type
_entity_poly.pdbx_seq_one_letter_code
_entity_poly.pdbx_strand_id
1 'polypeptide(L)'
;MTLRDYIESLRHKTVAVIGIGVSNTPLLELLLAEGIRVTACDKRSREQMGEQAEHLEQLGCELHLGADYLKDLDADVIFRTPGLRPDVPEIAACVDRGAVLTSEMEVFFEVCPCTIIAVTGSDGKTTTTTIIAELLKAAGKRVWVGGNLGHPLLCEADGMLATDYAVLELSSFQLMTMKHSPHIAVVTNLAPNHLDVHRDMAEYVAAKENIFRHQSGEDVAVFNADNDITAEQSHRAPGRARLFSRQDEVADGVFLRGEDIVCRSGGHERVIMTAGDIKIPGVHNVENYMAAIAAVDGLVPDEVIRDFAREFGGVEHRIELVRTYRGVRYYNDSIASSPSRTIAGLRSFHEKVILIAGGYDKHIPFDVLGPEIVEHVKLLVLCGATADKIRAAVENAPGYEPGKPEIRDVTPFTAAVEAARDRAQPGDVVTLSPACAAFDQFKNFAERGKFFKSIVNGWQE
;
A
#
# COMPACT_ATOMS: atom_id res chain seq x y z
N MET A 1 -16.18 6.14 22.03
CA MET A 1 -17.05 7.18 21.41
C MET A 1 -17.58 6.59 20.12
N THR A 2 -18.84 6.83 19.73
CA THR A 2 -19.37 6.42 18.43
C THR A 2 -19.10 7.49 17.37
N LEU A 3 -19.22 7.16 16.08
CA LEU A 3 -19.14 8.15 15.00
C LEU A 3 -20.19 9.24 15.18
N ARG A 4 -21.39 8.86 15.58
CA ARG A 4 -22.47 9.81 15.88
C ARG A 4 -22.12 10.78 17.01
N ASP A 5 -21.54 10.29 18.12
CA ASP A 5 -21.09 11.15 19.22
C ASP A 5 -20.00 12.14 18.76
N TYR A 6 -19.09 11.68 17.90
CA TYR A 6 -18.05 12.53 17.33
C TYR A 6 -18.65 13.65 16.47
N ILE A 7 -19.56 13.30 15.54
CA ILE A 7 -20.24 14.28 14.67
C ILE A 7 -21.03 15.29 15.52
N GLU A 8 -21.75 14.84 16.55
CA GLU A 8 -22.48 15.71 17.45
C GLU A 8 -21.56 16.73 18.14
N SER A 9 -20.34 16.32 18.48
CA SER A 9 -19.32 17.20 19.07
C SER A 9 -18.85 18.34 18.15
N LEU A 10 -19.15 18.24 16.85
CA LEU A 10 -18.78 19.24 15.82
C LEU A 10 -19.87 20.30 15.58
N ARG A 11 -21.12 20.14 16.10
CA ARG A 11 -22.28 21.00 15.75
C ARG A 11 -22.09 22.49 16.02
N HIS A 12 -21.24 22.85 16.98
CA HIS A 12 -20.99 24.25 17.33
C HIS A 12 -19.58 24.69 17.00
N LYS A 13 -18.89 23.92 16.14
CA LYS A 13 -17.53 24.19 15.71
C LYS A 13 -17.49 24.57 14.24
N THR A 14 -16.53 25.37 13.89
CA THR A 14 -16.13 25.59 12.49
C THR A 14 -15.19 24.48 12.06
N VAL A 15 -15.52 23.82 10.95
CA VAL A 15 -14.78 22.65 10.47
C VAL A 15 -14.15 22.98 9.10
N ALA A 16 -12.86 22.80 8.97
CA ALA A 16 -12.18 22.84 7.69
C ALA A 16 -11.73 21.43 7.27
N VAL A 17 -11.94 21.09 6.00
CA VAL A 17 -11.42 19.86 5.39
C VAL A 17 -10.45 20.22 4.27
N ILE A 18 -9.18 19.88 4.44
CA ILE A 18 -8.12 20.27 3.51
C ILE A 18 -7.74 19.09 2.62
N GLY A 19 -7.89 19.28 1.31
CA GLY A 19 -7.67 18.29 0.26
C GLY A 19 -8.94 17.46 0.00
N ILE A 20 -9.61 17.73 -1.11
CA ILE A 20 -10.84 17.05 -1.55
C ILE A 20 -10.48 15.83 -2.41
N GLY A 21 -9.85 14.84 -1.77
CA GLY A 21 -9.44 13.59 -2.39
C GLY A 21 -10.29 12.40 -1.97
N VAL A 22 -9.83 11.20 -2.32
CA VAL A 22 -10.55 9.93 -2.08
C VAL A 22 -10.97 9.76 -0.61
N SER A 23 -10.10 10.10 0.35
CA SER A 23 -10.41 9.93 1.77
C SER A 23 -11.39 10.97 2.30
N ASN A 24 -11.26 12.22 1.87
CA ASN A 24 -12.02 13.33 2.44
C ASN A 24 -13.36 13.60 1.73
N THR A 25 -13.57 13.11 0.51
CA THR A 25 -14.86 13.31 -0.19
C THR A 25 -16.03 12.66 0.57
N PRO A 26 -15.98 11.37 0.98
CA PRO A 26 -17.05 10.77 1.77
C PRO A 26 -17.24 11.45 3.14
N LEU A 27 -16.15 11.89 3.77
CA LEU A 27 -16.22 12.64 5.03
C LEU A 27 -16.97 13.97 4.84
N LEU A 28 -16.68 14.73 3.77
CA LEU A 28 -17.38 15.98 3.46
C LEU A 28 -18.88 15.73 3.28
N GLU A 29 -19.25 14.74 2.48
CA GLU A 29 -20.64 14.40 2.24
C GLU A 29 -21.35 14.00 3.54
N LEU A 30 -20.72 13.21 4.41
CA LEU A 30 -21.24 12.82 5.71
C LEU A 30 -21.47 14.03 6.61
N LEU A 31 -20.47 14.90 6.78
CA LEU A 31 -20.56 16.08 7.64
C LEU A 31 -21.65 17.05 7.18
N LEU A 32 -21.74 17.28 5.85
CA LEU A 32 -22.76 18.16 5.26
C LEU A 32 -24.16 17.57 5.42
N ALA A 33 -24.34 16.25 5.21
CA ALA A 33 -25.62 15.57 5.43
C ALA A 33 -26.11 15.64 6.87
N GLU A 34 -25.18 15.66 7.84
CA GLU A 34 -25.46 15.83 9.28
C GLU A 34 -25.61 17.31 9.68
N GLY A 35 -25.55 18.25 8.73
CA GLY A 35 -25.78 19.68 8.96
C GLY A 35 -24.59 20.40 9.63
N ILE A 36 -23.41 19.84 9.57
CA ILE A 36 -22.18 20.50 10.03
C ILE A 36 -21.76 21.55 9.01
N ARG A 37 -21.39 22.74 9.44
CA ARG A 37 -20.82 23.76 8.58
C ARG A 37 -19.36 23.40 8.25
N VAL A 38 -19.06 23.20 6.97
CA VAL A 38 -17.75 22.78 6.52
C VAL A 38 -17.23 23.73 5.45
N THR A 39 -15.99 24.17 5.62
CA THR A 39 -15.20 24.82 4.57
C THR A 39 -14.24 23.79 3.98
N ALA A 40 -14.37 23.48 2.70
CA ALA A 40 -13.47 22.54 2.02
C ALA A 40 -12.42 23.30 1.20
N CYS A 41 -11.15 22.97 1.43
CA CYS A 41 -10.00 23.66 0.86
C CYS A 41 -9.24 22.72 -0.08
N ASP A 42 -8.97 23.11 -1.34
CA ASP A 42 -8.17 22.33 -2.29
C ASP A 42 -7.34 23.24 -3.19
N LYS A 43 -6.09 22.82 -3.48
CA LYS A 43 -5.18 23.55 -4.37
C LYS A 43 -5.63 23.57 -5.83
N ARG A 44 -6.51 22.67 -6.24
CA ARG A 44 -7.10 22.64 -7.58
C ARG A 44 -8.04 23.82 -7.75
N SER A 45 -8.07 24.38 -8.97
CA SER A 45 -9.06 25.41 -9.31
C SER A 45 -10.46 24.80 -9.45
N ARG A 46 -11.49 25.65 -9.47
CA ARG A 46 -12.86 25.24 -9.69
C ARG A 46 -13.04 24.47 -11.01
N GLU A 47 -12.36 24.90 -12.06
CA GLU A 47 -12.39 24.26 -13.38
C GLU A 47 -11.76 22.87 -13.33
N GLN A 48 -10.68 22.71 -12.56
CA GLN A 48 -10.01 21.42 -12.39
C GLN A 48 -10.84 20.44 -11.55
N MET A 49 -11.67 20.93 -10.65
CA MET A 49 -12.59 20.10 -9.86
C MET A 49 -13.89 19.75 -10.60
N GLY A 50 -14.34 20.62 -11.52
CA GLY A 50 -15.51 20.38 -12.35
C GLY A 50 -16.77 20.02 -11.54
N GLU A 51 -17.43 18.93 -11.93
CA GLU A 51 -18.67 18.44 -11.30
C GLU A 51 -18.54 18.18 -9.79
N GLN A 52 -17.36 17.84 -9.29
CA GLN A 52 -17.13 17.61 -7.85
C GLN A 52 -17.33 18.91 -7.05
N ALA A 53 -16.88 20.04 -7.56
CA ALA A 53 -17.09 21.35 -6.92
C ALA A 53 -18.58 21.70 -6.89
N GLU A 54 -19.28 21.52 -8.03
CA GLU A 54 -20.72 21.79 -8.13
C GLU A 54 -21.53 20.92 -7.16
N HIS A 55 -21.20 19.65 -7.05
CA HIS A 55 -21.85 18.73 -6.13
C HIS A 55 -21.71 19.18 -4.67
N LEU A 56 -20.49 19.51 -4.22
CA LEU A 56 -20.24 19.95 -2.85
C LEU A 56 -20.94 21.29 -2.53
N GLU A 57 -20.97 22.24 -3.47
CA GLU A 57 -21.72 23.49 -3.30
C GLU A 57 -23.24 23.27 -3.19
N GLN A 58 -23.79 22.33 -3.97
CA GLN A 58 -25.20 21.96 -3.86
C GLN A 58 -25.55 21.35 -2.50
N LEU A 59 -24.58 20.69 -1.86
CA LEU A 59 -24.70 20.20 -0.48
C LEU A 59 -24.49 21.31 0.58
N GLY A 60 -24.19 22.55 0.16
CA GLY A 60 -24.00 23.68 1.06
C GLY A 60 -22.57 23.85 1.59
N CYS A 61 -21.58 23.21 0.96
CA CYS A 61 -20.18 23.36 1.32
C CYS A 61 -19.62 24.70 0.86
N GLU A 62 -18.90 25.39 1.74
CA GLU A 62 -18.06 26.54 1.35
C GLU A 62 -16.75 26.03 0.76
N LEU A 63 -16.36 26.51 -0.45
CA LEU A 63 -15.17 26.06 -1.17
C LEU A 63 -14.09 27.13 -1.24
N HIS A 64 -12.90 26.83 -0.74
CA HIS A 64 -11.68 27.60 -0.93
C HIS A 64 -10.75 26.85 -1.90
N LEU A 65 -10.63 27.33 -3.13
CA LEU A 65 -9.97 26.61 -4.23
C LEU A 65 -8.84 27.42 -4.86
N GLY A 66 -7.87 26.71 -5.45
CA GLY A 66 -6.76 27.30 -6.20
C GLY A 66 -5.56 27.67 -5.36
N ALA A 67 -4.75 28.62 -5.82
CA ALA A 67 -3.45 28.93 -5.22
C ALA A 67 -3.53 29.40 -3.76
N ASP A 68 -4.56 30.16 -3.42
CA ASP A 68 -4.76 30.76 -2.09
C ASP A 68 -5.73 29.97 -1.20
N TYR A 69 -5.89 28.68 -1.45
CA TYR A 69 -6.90 27.83 -0.82
C TYR A 69 -6.82 27.72 0.73
N LEU A 70 -5.69 28.08 1.33
CA LEU A 70 -5.49 28.14 2.78
C LEU A 70 -5.47 29.56 3.34
N LYS A 71 -5.63 30.59 2.45
CA LYS A 71 -5.64 31.98 2.88
C LYS A 71 -6.81 32.24 3.83
N ASP A 72 -6.52 32.96 4.91
CA ASP A 72 -7.50 33.31 5.95
C ASP A 72 -8.19 32.09 6.58
N LEU A 73 -7.50 30.92 6.61
CA LEU A 73 -7.99 29.71 7.26
C LEU A 73 -8.30 29.98 8.74
N ASP A 74 -9.56 29.77 9.13
CA ASP A 74 -10.02 29.88 10.50
C ASP A 74 -11.02 28.76 10.81
N ALA A 75 -10.62 27.83 11.68
CA ALA A 75 -11.43 26.66 12.02
C ALA A 75 -11.08 26.14 13.42
N ASP A 76 -12.08 25.60 14.13
CA ASP A 76 -11.91 24.92 15.39
C ASP A 76 -11.36 23.48 15.20
N VAL A 77 -11.72 22.84 14.08
CA VAL A 77 -11.28 21.48 13.72
C VAL A 77 -10.85 21.46 12.28
N ILE A 78 -9.65 20.95 12.04
CA ILE A 78 -9.05 20.84 10.72
C ILE A 78 -8.79 19.38 10.37
N PHE A 79 -9.50 18.85 9.38
CA PHE A 79 -9.23 17.55 8.79
C PHE A 79 -8.20 17.72 7.67
N ARG A 80 -7.01 17.18 7.86
CA ARG A 80 -5.90 17.28 6.93
C ARG A 80 -5.79 16.06 6.02
N THR A 81 -5.63 16.29 4.71
CA THR A 81 -5.19 15.20 3.81
C THR A 81 -3.76 14.75 4.16
N PRO A 82 -3.44 13.45 4.14
CA PRO A 82 -2.12 12.95 4.50
C PRO A 82 -0.96 13.57 3.71
N GLY A 83 -1.17 13.88 2.42
CA GLY A 83 -0.13 14.45 1.56
C GLY A 83 0.27 15.90 1.85
N LEU A 84 -0.48 16.62 2.71
CA LEU A 84 -0.15 17.97 3.14
C LEU A 84 0.62 17.91 4.47
N ARG A 85 1.73 18.64 4.57
CA ARG A 85 2.49 18.71 5.83
C ARG A 85 1.68 19.43 6.93
N PRO A 86 1.78 18.98 8.20
CA PRO A 86 1.05 19.62 9.31
C PRO A 86 1.63 20.99 9.72
N ASP A 87 2.88 21.27 9.37
CA ASP A 87 3.62 22.50 9.70
C ASP A 87 3.52 23.60 8.63
N VAL A 88 2.54 23.51 7.73
CA VAL A 88 2.17 24.62 6.83
C VAL A 88 1.75 25.82 7.67
N PRO A 89 2.26 27.04 7.39
CA PRO A 89 2.07 28.22 8.24
C PRO A 89 0.60 28.52 8.62
N GLU A 90 -0.31 28.38 7.67
CA GLU A 90 -1.74 28.64 7.87
C GLU A 90 -2.37 27.62 8.85
N ILE A 91 -1.99 26.35 8.73
CA ILE A 91 -2.45 25.28 9.65
C ILE A 91 -1.84 25.51 11.03
N ALA A 92 -0.51 25.74 11.09
CA ALA A 92 0.18 25.97 12.36
C ALA A 92 -0.43 27.18 13.11
N ALA A 93 -0.74 28.28 12.41
CA ALA A 93 -1.39 29.44 13.02
C ALA A 93 -2.79 29.13 13.58
N CYS A 94 -3.57 28.23 12.96
CA CYS A 94 -4.84 27.77 13.52
C CYS A 94 -4.63 26.92 14.77
N VAL A 95 -3.69 25.98 14.72
CA VAL A 95 -3.35 25.11 15.88
C VAL A 95 -2.86 25.95 17.06
N ASP A 96 -2.04 26.97 16.83
CA ASP A 96 -1.56 27.92 17.86
C ASP A 96 -2.70 28.71 18.49
N ARG A 97 -3.81 28.93 17.78
CA ARG A 97 -5.04 29.55 18.30
C ARG A 97 -5.96 28.54 19.02
N GLY A 98 -5.62 27.25 19.03
CA GLY A 98 -6.36 26.20 19.72
C GLY A 98 -7.18 25.28 18.82
N ALA A 99 -7.03 25.36 17.50
CA ALA A 99 -7.67 24.43 16.58
C ALA A 99 -7.17 22.99 16.77
N VAL A 100 -8.06 22.03 16.65
CA VAL A 100 -7.73 20.59 16.65
C VAL A 100 -7.36 20.17 15.25
N LEU A 101 -6.10 19.80 15.04
CA LEU A 101 -5.65 19.17 13.81
C LEU A 101 -5.87 17.66 13.89
N THR A 102 -6.59 17.12 12.92
CA THR A 102 -6.93 15.70 12.83
C THR A 102 -6.94 15.21 11.36
N SER A 103 -7.32 13.98 11.15
CA SER A 103 -7.54 13.38 9.83
C SER A 103 -8.71 12.39 9.88
N GLU A 104 -9.23 12.01 8.73
CA GLU A 104 -10.24 10.95 8.61
C GLU A 104 -9.80 9.67 9.35
N MET A 105 -8.55 9.26 9.15
CA MET A 105 -7.98 8.06 9.77
C MET A 105 -7.83 8.20 11.29
N GLU A 106 -7.43 9.37 11.79
CA GLU A 106 -7.29 9.60 13.23
C GLU A 106 -8.63 9.53 13.94
N VAL A 107 -9.68 10.13 13.36
CA VAL A 107 -11.05 10.01 13.88
C VAL A 107 -11.57 8.58 13.77
N PHE A 108 -11.21 7.84 12.71
CA PHE A 108 -11.55 6.43 12.61
C PHE A 108 -11.05 5.63 13.82
N PHE A 109 -9.81 5.86 14.26
CA PHE A 109 -9.26 5.19 15.45
C PHE A 109 -10.03 5.53 16.73
N GLU A 110 -10.59 6.74 16.84
CA GLU A 110 -11.38 7.15 18.02
C GLU A 110 -12.76 6.49 18.08
N VAL A 111 -13.36 6.21 16.92
CA VAL A 111 -14.77 5.75 16.84
C VAL A 111 -14.92 4.29 16.48
N CYS A 112 -13.86 3.64 15.98
CA CYS A 112 -13.90 2.24 15.55
C CYS A 112 -14.12 1.30 16.74
N PRO A 113 -15.20 0.50 16.76
CA PRO A 113 -15.48 -0.40 17.87
C PRO A 113 -14.70 -1.72 17.82
N CYS A 114 -14.08 -2.04 16.69
CA CYS A 114 -13.47 -3.35 16.46
C CYS A 114 -11.96 -3.37 16.74
N THR A 115 -11.38 -4.58 16.78
CA THR A 115 -9.93 -4.73 16.90
C THR A 115 -9.24 -4.18 15.67
N ILE A 116 -8.37 -3.17 15.85
CA ILE A 116 -7.58 -2.58 14.78
C ILE A 116 -6.23 -3.29 14.69
N ILE A 117 -5.88 -3.75 13.49
CA ILE A 117 -4.54 -4.25 13.12
C ILE A 117 -4.00 -3.32 12.05
N ALA A 118 -2.87 -2.68 12.28
CA ALA A 118 -2.32 -1.74 11.31
C ALA A 118 -0.88 -2.08 10.93
N VAL A 119 -0.57 -1.92 9.64
CA VAL A 119 0.73 -2.25 9.05
C VAL A 119 1.37 -0.99 8.48
N THR A 120 2.62 -0.75 8.85
CA THR A 120 3.48 0.27 8.22
C THR A 120 4.84 -0.30 7.86
N GLY A 121 5.68 0.49 7.21
CA GLY A 121 7.03 0.16 6.79
C GLY A 121 7.41 0.89 5.51
N SER A 122 8.63 0.71 5.04
CA SER A 122 9.06 1.20 3.73
C SER A 122 8.50 0.31 2.63
N ASP A 123 8.71 -1.00 2.73
CA ASP A 123 8.27 -2.03 1.79
C ASP A 123 7.41 -3.09 2.47
N GLY A 124 6.73 -3.94 1.69
CA GLY A 124 5.94 -5.07 2.17
C GLY A 124 4.55 -4.73 2.77
N LYS A 125 4.26 -3.47 3.06
CA LYS A 125 2.99 -3.04 3.70
C LYS A 125 1.74 -3.66 3.08
N THR A 126 1.53 -3.43 1.79
CA THR A 126 0.31 -3.87 1.08
C THR A 126 0.17 -5.38 1.12
N THR A 127 1.27 -6.10 0.88
CA THR A 127 1.26 -7.56 0.89
C THR A 127 0.95 -8.09 2.29
N THR A 128 1.62 -7.58 3.32
CA THR A 128 1.38 -7.99 4.71
C THR A 128 -0.04 -7.66 5.16
N THR A 129 -0.54 -6.46 4.86
CA THR A 129 -1.93 -6.05 5.16
C THR A 129 -2.94 -6.98 4.49
N THR A 130 -2.72 -7.32 3.22
CA THR A 130 -3.60 -8.23 2.48
C THR A 130 -3.55 -9.64 3.06
N ILE A 131 -2.36 -10.18 3.35
CA ILE A 131 -2.21 -11.52 3.96
C ILE A 131 -2.96 -11.55 5.31
N ILE A 132 -2.78 -10.57 6.19
CA ILE A 132 -3.48 -10.50 7.48
C ILE A 132 -5.00 -10.49 7.28
N ALA A 133 -5.49 -9.63 6.39
CA ALA A 133 -6.92 -9.50 6.13
C ALA A 133 -7.53 -10.79 5.59
N GLU A 134 -6.88 -11.43 4.61
CA GLU A 134 -7.38 -12.64 3.99
C GLU A 134 -7.26 -13.87 4.93
N LEU A 135 -6.22 -13.96 5.77
CA LEU A 135 -6.10 -14.99 6.81
C LEU A 135 -7.24 -14.90 7.82
N LEU A 136 -7.57 -13.69 8.28
CA LEU A 136 -8.70 -13.51 9.20
C LEU A 136 -10.04 -13.85 8.53
N LYS A 137 -10.25 -13.51 7.26
CA LYS A 137 -11.44 -13.91 6.49
C LYS A 137 -11.51 -15.42 6.32
N ALA A 138 -10.39 -16.08 5.99
CA ALA A 138 -10.31 -17.52 5.87
C ALA A 138 -10.62 -18.24 7.21
N ALA A 139 -10.30 -17.59 8.34
CA ALA A 139 -10.68 -18.04 9.68
C ALA A 139 -12.13 -17.67 10.07
N GLY A 140 -12.96 -17.20 9.13
CA GLY A 140 -14.37 -16.88 9.34
C GLY A 140 -14.63 -15.57 10.09
N LYS A 141 -13.64 -14.66 10.16
CA LYS A 141 -13.82 -13.33 10.79
C LYS A 141 -14.39 -12.32 9.80
N ARG A 142 -15.18 -11.37 10.28
CA ARG A 142 -15.59 -10.22 9.51
C ARG A 142 -14.48 -9.18 9.53
N VAL A 143 -14.02 -8.76 8.33
CA VAL A 143 -12.83 -7.93 8.17
C VAL A 143 -13.13 -6.73 7.28
N TRP A 144 -12.73 -5.55 7.78
CA TRP A 144 -12.75 -4.27 7.09
C TRP A 144 -11.32 -3.88 6.70
N VAL A 145 -11.10 -3.51 5.45
CA VAL A 145 -9.75 -3.17 4.94
C VAL A 145 -9.72 -1.73 4.49
N GLY A 146 -8.75 -0.97 4.99
CA GLY A 146 -8.66 0.46 4.70
C GLY A 146 -7.28 1.08 4.89
N GLY A 147 -7.26 2.39 5.11
CA GLY A 147 -6.04 3.17 5.22
C GLY A 147 -5.52 3.62 3.85
N ASN A 148 -4.26 3.34 3.56
CA ASN A 148 -3.64 3.63 2.26
C ASN A 148 -4.00 2.59 1.18
N LEU A 149 -4.74 1.57 1.56
CA LEU A 149 -5.25 0.49 0.74
C LEU A 149 -6.78 0.46 0.83
N GLY A 150 -7.47 0.22 -0.28
CA GLY A 150 -8.93 0.12 -0.29
C GLY A 150 -9.62 1.49 -0.29
N HIS A 151 -10.64 1.63 0.55
CA HIS A 151 -11.48 2.83 0.66
C HIS A 151 -11.48 3.40 2.10
N PRO A 152 -11.88 4.66 2.29
CA PRO A 152 -11.98 5.25 3.62
C PRO A 152 -13.03 4.54 4.48
N LEU A 153 -12.69 4.25 5.73
CA LEU A 153 -13.55 3.44 6.60
C LEU A 153 -14.37 4.24 7.61
N LEU A 154 -14.06 5.52 7.82
CA LEU A 154 -14.73 6.33 8.85
C LEU A 154 -16.26 6.33 8.68
N CYS A 155 -16.74 6.53 7.46
CA CYS A 155 -18.19 6.57 7.17
C CYS A 155 -18.89 5.21 7.36
N GLU A 156 -18.14 4.11 7.49
CA GLU A 156 -18.67 2.77 7.71
C GLU A 156 -18.60 2.33 9.18
N ALA A 157 -18.01 3.15 10.06
CA ALA A 157 -17.73 2.77 11.46
C ALA A 157 -18.99 2.36 12.24
N ASP A 158 -20.13 2.98 11.98
CA ASP A 158 -21.41 2.61 12.63
C ASP A 158 -21.92 1.21 12.22
N GLY A 159 -21.46 0.65 11.10
CA GLY A 159 -21.76 -0.70 10.64
C GLY A 159 -20.82 -1.78 11.18
N MET A 160 -19.79 -1.39 11.94
CA MET A 160 -18.78 -2.29 12.49
C MET A 160 -19.20 -2.80 13.87
N LEU A 161 -18.79 -4.02 14.20
CA LEU A 161 -19.05 -4.66 15.49
C LEU A 161 -17.75 -4.85 16.26
N ALA A 162 -17.82 -4.88 17.60
CA ALA A 162 -16.66 -5.15 18.46
C ALA A 162 -15.99 -6.52 18.19
N THR A 163 -16.69 -7.44 17.54
CA THR A 163 -16.17 -8.76 17.12
C THR A 163 -15.47 -8.74 15.77
N ASP A 164 -15.56 -7.64 15.03
CA ASP A 164 -14.94 -7.48 13.71
C ASP A 164 -13.46 -7.08 13.84
N TYR A 165 -12.77 -7.08 12.72
CA TYR A 165 -11.38 -6.63 12.60
C TYR A 165 -11.26 -5.54 11.54
N ALA A 166 -10.57 -4.45 11.87
CA ALA A 166 -10.15 -3.44 10.90
C ALA A 166 -8.67 -3.63 10.60
N VAL A 167 -8.32 -3.96 9.35
CA VAL A 167 -6.94 -4.19 8.92
C VAL A 167 -6.51 -3.05 8.02
N LEU A 168 -5.54 -2.27 8.47
CA LEU A 168 -5.17 -0.98 7.87
C LEU A 168 -3.74 -0.96 7.35
N GLU A 169 -3.55 -0.46 6.13
CA GLU A 169 -2.24 -0.03 5.67
C GLU A 169 -2.03 1.44 6.01
N LEU A 170 -0.98 1.79 6.76
CA LEU A 170 -0.70 3.17 7.14
C LEU A 170 0.62 3.69 6.54
N SER A 171 0.53 4.81 5.83
CA SER A 171 1.68 5.56 5.34
C SER A 171 2.32 6.41 6.44
N SER A 172 3.58 6.85 6.24
CA SER A 172 4.22 7.80 7.17
C SER A 172 3.49 9.14 7.24
N PHE A 173 2.82 9.53 6.15
CA PHE A 173 2.05 10.78 6.08
C PHE A 173 0.77 10.75 6.94
N GLN A 174 0.10 9.60 6.99
CA GLN A 174 -1.04 9.39 7.89
C GLN A 174 -0.57 9.34 9.35
N LEU A 175 0.52 8.63 9.62
CA LEU A 175 1.07 8.46 10.96
C LEU A 175 1.71 9.73 11.54
N MET A 176 2.11 10.71 10.72
CA MET A 176 2.87 11.89 11.15
C MET A 176 2.21 12.67 12.30
N THR A 177 0.89 12.76 12.30
CA THR A 177 0.11 13.45 13.35
C THR A 177 -0.70 12.53 14.25
N MET A 178 -0.63 11.21 14.02
CA MET A 178 -1.45 10.22 14.70
C MET A 178 -1.16 10.19 16.20
N LYS A 179 -2.21 10.27 17.00
CA LYS A 179 -2.17 10.20 18.48
C LYS A 179 -2.74 8.90 19.03
N HIS A 180 -3.16 8.01 18.16
CA HIS A 180 -3.71 6.70 18.48
C HIS A 180 -2.87 5.61 17.84
N SER A 181 -2.78 4.46 18.49
CA SER A 181 -2.13 3.25 17.98
C SER A 181 -3.13 2.10 17.90
N PRO A 182 -2.96 1.14 16.96
CA PRO A 182 -3.82 -0.04 16.87
C PRO A 182 -3.55 -1.02 18.01
N HIS A 183 -4.48 -1.96 18.24
CA HIS A 183 -4.29 -3.08 19.14
C HIS A 183 -3.14 -4.00 18.70
N ILE A 184 -2.95 -4.15 17.39
CA ILE A 184 -1.82 -4.89 16.81
C ILE A 184 -1.15 -4.00 15.76
N ALA A 185 0.07 -3.56 16.05
CA ALA A 185 0.91 -2.81 15.15
C ALA A 185 1.92 -3.73 14.45
N VAL A 186 2.16 -3.51 13.14
CA VAL A 186 3.19 -4.25 12.38
C VAL A 186 4.10 -3.26 11.67
N VAL A 187 5.40 -3.35 11.91
CA VAL A 187 6.44 -2.58 11.22
C VAL A 187 7.30 -3.54 10.39
N THR A 188 7.12 -3.54 9.08
CA THR A 188 7.75 -4.53 8.19
C THR A 188 9.25 -4.32 8.03
N ASN A 189 9.66 -3.10 7.71
CA ASN A 189 11.05 -2.65 7.59
C ASN A 189 11.10 -1.13 7.49
N LEU A 190 12.28 -0.55 7.74
CA LEU A 190 12.54 0.88 7.54
C LEU A 190 13.83 1.07 6.74
N ALA A 191 13.70 1.73 5.60
CA ALA A 191 14.77 2.13 4.70
C ALA A 191 14.48 3.53 4.14
N PRO A 192 15.48 4.29 3.66
CA PRO A 192 15.27 5.62 3.11
C PRO A 192 14.18 5.64 2.03
N ASN A 193 13.13 6.44 2.29
CA ASN A 193 12.01 6.63 1.39
C ASN A 193 11.30 7.94 1.70
N HIS A 194 10.67 8.58 0.70
CA HIS A 194 9.91 9.84 0.86
C HIS A 194 10.70 11.00 1.51
N LEU A 195 12.02 11.06 1.29
CA LEU A 195 12.88 12.16 1.79
C LEU A 195 12.74 13.46 0.97
N ASP A 196 11.91 13.43 -0.06
CA ASP A 196 11.40 14.60 -0.78
C ASP A 196 10.30 15.36 -0.01
N VAL A 197 9.67 14.70 0.98
CA VAL A 197 8.60 15.28 1.82
C VAL A 197 8.99 15.32 3.29
N HIS A 198 9.57 14.26 3.84
CA HIS A 198 10.16 14.27 5.18
C HIS A 198 11.48 15.03 5.17
N ARG A 199 11.74 15.82 6.22
CA ARG A 199 12.96 16.62 6.34
C ARG A 199 14.23 15.76 6.31
N ASP A 200 14.15 14.58 6.93
CA ASP A 200 15.23 13.61 7.03
C ASP A 200 14.70 12.22 7.40
N MET A 201 15.62 11.26 7.51
CA MET A 201 15.30 9.90 7.92
C MET A 201 14.78 9.82 9.37
N ALA A 202 15.22 10.71 10.25
CA ALA A 202 14.77 10.73 11.64
C ALA A 202 13.29 11.11 11.75
N GLU A 203 12.84 12.13 11.01
CA GLU A 203 11.42 12.50 10.92
C GLU A 203 10.58 11.35 10.32
N TYR A 204 11.09 10.69 9.27
CA TYR A 204 10.40 9.55 8.65
C TYR A 204 10.22 8.39 9.63
N VAL A 205 11.27 8.04 10.39
CA VAL A 205 11.23 7.00 11.42
C VAL A 205 10.28 7.41 12.55
N ALA A 206 10.39 8.64 13.06
CA ALA A 206 9.55 9.16 14.14
C ALA A 206 8.06 9.19 13.75
N ALA A 207 7.74 9.54 12.51
CA ALA A 207 6.37 9.48 12.00
C ALA A 207 5.80 8.06 12.07
N LYS A 208 6.59 7.06 11.65
CA LYS A 208 6.15 5.65 11.68
C LYS A 208 6.08 5.05 13.08
N GLU A 209 6.87 5.54 14.03
CA GLU A 209 6.79 5.13 15.43
C GLU A 209 5.42 5.38 16.06
N ASN A 210 4.66 6.36 15.56
CA ASN A 210 3.31 6.62 16.06
C ASN A 210 2.35 5.43 15.90
N ILE A 211 2.68 4.44 15.05
CA ILE A 211 1.88 3.23 14.92
C ILE A 211 1.87 2.40 16.23
N PHE A 212 2.92 2.46 17.04
CA PHE A 212 3.00 1.72 18.30
C PHE A 212 3.22 2.61 19.53
N ARG A 213 3.60 3.88 19.36
CA ARG A 213 3.97 4.80 20.45
C ARG A 213 2.89 4.99 21.50
N HIS A 214 1.63 4.92 21.09
CA HIS A 214 0.46 5.16 21.96
C HIS A 214 -0.23 3.88 22.40
N GLN A 215 0.40 2.71 22.20
CA GLN A 215 -0.10 1.42 22.69
C GLN A 215 -0.04 1.33 24.21
N SER A 216 -0.86 0.44 24.75
CA SER A 216 -0.86 0.01 26.15
C SER A 216 -0.10 -1.33 26.33
N GLY A 217 0.05 -1.78 27.56
CA GLY A 217 0.64 -3.09 27.86
C GLY A 217 -0.18 -4.29 27.37
N GLU A 218 -1.45 -4.10 27.01
CA GLU A 218 -2.34 -5.15 26.48
C GLU A 218 -2.21 -5.31 24.96
N ASP A 219 -1.59 -4.34 24.27
CA ASP A 219 -1.45 -4.30 22.83
C ASP A 219 -0.18 -5.04 22.37
N VAL A 220 -0.12 -5.32 21.06
CA VAL A 220 1.00 -6.07 20.45
C VAL A 220 1.66 -5.23 19.36
N ALA A 221 2.99 -5.21 19.34
CA ALA A 221 3.77 -4.61 18.27
C ALA A 221 4.73 -5.63 17.65
N VAL A 222 4.63 -5.83 16.33
CA VAL A 222 5.41 -6.79 15.56
C VAL A 222 6.50 -6.06 14.79
N PHE A 223 7.76 -6.49 14.94
CA PHE A 223 8.92 -5.85 14.32
C PHE A 223 9.81 -6.84 13.58
N ASN A 224 10.48 -6.35 12.53
CA ASN A 224 11.50 -7.09 11.82
C ASN A 224 12.84 -7.04 12.58
N ALA A 225 13.31 -8.17 13.07
CA ALA A 225 14.59 -8.26 13.77
C ALA A 225 15.80 -8.19 12.81
N ASP A 226 15.59 -8.47 11.52
CA ASP A 226 16.63 -8.41 10.48
C ASP A 226 16.86 -6.98 9.96
N ASN A 227 16.12 -5.98 10.46
CA ASN A 227 16.26 -4.57 10.11
C ASN A 227 16.66 -3.78 11.35
N ASP A 228 17.86 -3.19 11.35
CA ASP A 228 18.45 -2.53 12.52
C ASP A 228 17.55 -1.48 13.16
N ILE A 229 16.82 -0.70 12.34
CA ILE A 229 15.97 0.37 12.84
C ILE A 229 14.74 -0.21 13.56
N THR A 230 14.09 -1.22 12.97
CA THR A 230 12.90 -1.83 13.58
C THR A 230 13.26 -2.72 14.78
N ALA A 231 14.42 -3.37 14.76
CA ALA A 231 14.96 -4.10 15.91
C ALA A 231 15.17 -3.16 17.11
N GLU A 232 15.76 -1.98 16.89
CA GLU A 232 15.93 -0.96 17.93
C GLU A 232 14.58 -0.42 18.42
N GLN A 233 13.61 -0.20 17.52
CA GLN A 233 12.27 0.24 17.89
C GLN A 233 11.53 -0.75 18.78
N SER A 234 11.78 -2.05 18.65
CA SER A 234 11.11 -3.09 19.44
C SER A 234 11.35 -2.92 20.94
N HIS A 235 12.51 -2.37 21.35
CA HIS A 235 12.86 -2.10 22.75
C HIS A 235 12.12 -0.90 23.35
N ARG A 236 11.44 -0.10 22.50
CA ARG A 236 10.71 1.11 22.90
C ARG A 236 9.19 0.94 22.83
N ALA A 237 8.69 -0.21 22.38
CA ALA A 237 7.27 -0.47 22.27
C ALA A 237 6.63 -0.54 23.68
N PRO A 238 5.56 0.23 23.96
CA PRO A 238 4.86 0.16 25.25
C PRO A 238 4.08 -1.16 25.41
N GLY A 239 3.60 -1.72 24.30
CA GLY A 239 2.93 -3.01 24.25
C GLY A 239 3.91 -4.20 24.18
N ARG A 240 3.37 -5.42 24.10
CA ARG A 240 4.17 -6.63 23.93
C ARG A 240 4.86 -6.62 22.57
N ALA A 241 6.21 -6.52 22.58
CA ALA A 241 6.99 -6.63 21.35
C ALA A 241 7.10 -8.10 20.91
N ARG A 242 6.77 -8.38 19.65
CA ARG A 242 7.00 -9.66 18.97
C ARG A 242 7.90 -9.43 17.76
N LEU A 243 8.81 -10.35 17.51
CA LEU A 243 9.79 -10.23 16.45
C LEU A 243 9.52 -11.21 15.32
N PHE A 244 9.87 -10.84 14.11
CA PHE A 244 10.05 -11.83 13.05
C PHE A 244 11.46 -11.70 12.46
N SER A 245 12.06 -12.84 12.11
CA SER A 245 13.41 -12.90 11.56
C SER A 245 13.55 -14.10 10.62
N ARG A 246 14.18 -13.84 9.48
CA ARG A 246 14.58 -14.87 8.54
C ARG A 246 16.02 -15.36 8.81
N GLN A 247 16.79 -14.59 9.56
CA GLN A 247 18.22 -14.85 9.81
C GLN A 247 18.47 -15.55 11.13
N ASP A 248 17.77 -15.14 12.19
CA ASP A 248 17.99 -15.60 13.56
C ASP A 248 16.72 -16.08 14.25
N GLU A 249 16.87 -16.94 15.25
CA GLU A 249 15.75 -17.33 16.11
C GLU A 249 15.39 -16.20 17.08
N VAL A 250 14.10 -15.96 17.30
CA VAL A 250 13.60 -14.94 18.20
C VAL A 250 12.97 -15.55 19.47
N ALA A 251 13.02 -14.82 20.57
CA ALA A 251 12.49 -15.28 21.86
C ALA A 251 10.96 -15.32 21.91
N ASP A 252 10.28 -14.39 21.23
CA ASP A 252 8.83 -14.31 21.08
C ASP A 252 8.52 -13.77 19.67
N GLY A 253 7.83 -14.57 18.86
CA GLY A 253 7.48 -14.20 17.48
C GLY A 253 7.63 -15.32 16.48
N VAL A 254 8.06 -14.99 15.25
CA VAL A 254 8.12 -15.94 14.12
C VAL A 254 9.50 -15.88 13.47
N PHE A 255 10.10 -17.02 13.20
CA PHE A 255 11.41 -17.10 12.58
C PHE A 255 11.56 -18.26 11.62
N LEU A 256 12.56 -18.19 10.76
CA LEU A 256 12.91 -19.25 9.83
C LEU A 256 14.00 -20.13 10.45
N ARG A 257 13.74 -21.44 10.52
CA ARG A 257 14.73 -22.47 10.91
C ARG A 257 14.88 -23.45 9.74
N GLY A 258 15.95 -23.29 8.98
CA GLY A 258 16.09 -24.01 7.70
C GLY A 258 14.99 -23.57 6.72
N GLU A 259 14.11 -24.48 6.35
CA GLU A 259 12.92 -24.20 5.53
C GLU A 259 11.66 -23.98 6.39
N ASP A 260 11.70 -24.28 7.69
CA ASP A 260 10.53 -24.25 8.56
C ASP A 260 10.27 -22.83 9.08
N ILE A 261 9.05 -22.34 8.92
CA ILE A 261 8.54 -21.13 9.57
C ILE A 261 7.97 -21.53 10.93
N VAL A 262 8.67 -21.12 11.98
CA VAL A 262 8.40 -21.50 13.37
C VAL A 262 7.81 -20.29 14.12
N CYS A 263 6.71 -20.50 14.83
CA CYS A 263 6.16 -19.54 15.78
C CYS A 263 6.53 -19.94 17.20
N ARG A 264 7.12 -19.00 17.96
CA ARG A 264 7.41 -19.15 19.39
C ARG A 264 6.55 -18.15 20.17
N SER A 265 5.76 -18.64 21.10
CA SER A 265 4.89 -17.81 21.94
C SER A 265 4.73 -18.43 23.31
N GLY A 266 4.91 -17.64 24.38
CA GLY A 266 4.79 -18.13 25.76
C GLY A 266 5.75 -19.27 26.11
N GLY A 267 6.92 -19.36 25.46
CA GLY A 267 7.91 -20.43 25.64
C GLY A 267 7.60 -21.72 24.86
N HIS A 268 6.51 -21.77 24.13
CA HIS A 268 6.14 -22.92 23.27
C HIS A 268 6.46 -22.64 21.81
N GLU A 269 7.03 -23.63 21.13
CA GLU A 269 7.30 -23.57 19.70
C GLU A 269 6.34 -24.47 18.92
N ARG A 270 5.98 -24.04 17.72
CA ARG A 270 5.28 -24.84 16.73
C ARG A 270 5.70 -24.47 15.32
N VAL A 271 5.85 -25.46 14.47
CA VAL A 271 6.08 -25.27 13.03
C VAL A 271 4.74 -24.96 12.38
N ILE A 272 4.64 -23.79 11.75
CA ILE A 272 3.42 -23.36 11.06
C ILE A 272 3.37 -23.98 9.66
N MET A 273 4.42 -23.79 8.87
CA MET A 273 4.54 -24.25 7.47
C MET A 273 6.01 -24.21 7.05
N THR A 274 6.31 -24.63 5.82
CA THR A 274 7.62 -24.38 5.20
C THR A 274 7.60 -23.14 4.33
N ALA A 275 8.76 -22.52 4.10
CA ALA A 275 8.88 -21.38 3.16
C ALA A 275 8.45 -21.80 1.74
N GLY A 276 8.63 -23.07 1.35
CA GLY A 276 8.19 -23.63 0.07
C GLY A 276 6.67 -23.74 -0.10
N ASP A 277 5.88 -23.64 0.98
CA ASP A 277 4.42 -23.58 0.89
C ASP A 277 3.91 -22.22 0.37
N ILE A 278 4.77 -21.18 0.39
CA ILE A 278 4.39 -19.83 -0.06
C ILE A 278 4.43 -19.79 -1.58
N LYS A 279 3.25 -19.65 -2.20
CA LYS A 279 3.09 -19.63 -3.65
C LYS A 279 3.61 -18.36 -4.32
N ILE A 280 3.54 -17.22 -3.64
CA ILE A 280 4.04 -15.95 -4.20
C ILE A 280 5.56 -15.89 -4.16
N PRO A 281 6.22 -15.49 -5.27
CA PRO A 281 7.67 -15.56 -5.38
C PRO A 281 8.39 -14.49 -4.54
N GLY A 282 9.65 -14.79 -4.20
CA GLY A 282 10.58 -13.85 -3.58
C GLY A 282 10.72 -13.99 -2.07
N VAL A 283 11.96 -13.92 -1.58
CA VAL A 283 12.31 -14.04 -0.15
C VAL A 283 11.63 -12.99 0.74
N HIS A 284 11.38 -11.79 0.21
CA HIS A 284 10.64 -10.75 0.92
C HIS A 284 9.20 -11.17 1.26
N ASN A 285 8.61 -12.11 0.49
CA ASN A 285 7.30 -12.64 0.79
C ASN A 285 7.32 -13.62 1.97
N VAL A 286 8.44 -14.32 2.20
CA VAL A 286 8.62 -15.09 3.44
C VAL A 286 8.57 -14.16 4.65
N GLU A 287 9.24 -13.00 4.59
CA GLU A 287 9.20 -11.96 5.64
C GLU A 287 7.80 -11.39 5.83
N ASN A 288 7.07 -11.10 4.73
CA ASN A 288 5.68 -10.63 4.80
C ASN A 288 4.75 -11.66 5.47
N TYR A 289 4.93 -12.95 5.18
CA TYR A 289 4.18 -14.03 5.85
C TYR A 289 4.55 -14.15 7.32
N MET A 290 5.83 -14.10 7.67
CA MET A 290 6.26 -14.15 9.07
C MET A 290 5.71 -12.98 9.88
N ALA A 291 5.71 -11.76 9.32
CA ALA A 291 5.09 -10.59 9.93
C ALA A 291 3.57 -10.78 10.13
N ALA A 292 2.88 -11.30 9.11
CA ALA A 292 1.45 -11.56 9.18
C ALA A 292 1.12 -12.67 10.20
N ILE A 293 1.87 -13.77 10.23
CA ILE A 293 1.71 -14.87 11.20
C ILE A 293 1.90 -14.34 12.62
N ALA A 294 2.93 -13.51 12.86
CA ALA A 294 3.16 -12.92 14.18
C ALA A 294 1.99 -12.02 14.62
N ALA A 295 1.35 -11.32 13.68
CA ALA A 295 0.20 -10.45 13.95
C ALA A 295 -1.10 -11.22 14.22
N VAL A 296 -1.31 -12.38 13.57
CA VAL A 296 -2.57 -13.16 13.70
C VAL A 296 -2.43 -14.36 14.62
N ASP A 297 -1.31 -14.49 15.34
CA ASP A 297 -1.07 -15.59 16.27
C ASP A 297 -2.16 -15.65 17.37
N GLY A 298 -2.78 -16.82 17.52
CA GLY A 298 -3.93 -17.01 18.38
C GLY A 298 -5.28 -16.56 17.82
N LEU A 299 -5.31 -15.88 16.65
CA LEU A 299 -6.53 -15.44 15.97
C LEU A 299 -6.91 -16.35 14.80
N VAL A 300 -5.91 -16.95 14.15
CA VAL A 300 -6.06 -17.82 12.97
C VAL A 300 -5.40 -19.17 13.23
N PRO A 301 -6.07 -20.29 12.97
CA PRO A 301 -5.49 -21.63 13.10
C PRO A 301 -4.33 -21.86 12.12
N ASP A 302 -3.32 -22.63 12.54
CA ASP A 302 -2.10 -22.88 11.74
C ASP A 302 -2.40 -23.59 10.40
N GLU A 303 -3.39 -24.49 10.36
CA GLU A 303 -3.85 -25.15 9.13
C GLU A 303 -4.43 -24.15 8.13
N VAL A 304 -5.19 -23.16 8.58
CA VAL A 304 -5.75 -22.11 7.72
C VAL A 304 -4.63 -21.27 7.12
N ILE A 305 -3.59 -20.94 7.90
CA ILE A 305 -2.41 -20.19 7.42
C ILE A 305 -1.70 -20.97 6.31
N ARG A 306 -1.48 -22.27 6.53
CA ARG A 306 -0.78 -23.16 5.58
C ARG A 306 -1.54 -23.30 4.27
N ASP A 307 -2.83 -23.57 4.35
CA ASP A 307 -3.68 -23.75 3.17
C ASP A 307 -3.77 -22.46 2.36
N PHE A 308 -3.94 -21.32 3.04
CA PHE A 308 -3.92 -20.00 2.41
C PHE A 308 -2.59 -19.73 1.69
N ALA A 309 -1.44 -20.03 2.30
CA ALA A 309 -0.13 -19.78 1.69
C ALA A 309 0.06 -20.52 0.37
N ARG A 310 -0.50 -21.74 0.25
CA ARG A 310 -0.45 -22.57 -0.97
C ARG A 310 -1.38 -22.07 -2.09
N GLU A 311 -2.41 -21.31 -1.74
CA GLU A 311 -3.43 -20.85 -2.70
C GLU A 311 -3.24 -19.37 -3.10
N PHE A 312 -2.77 -18.54 -2.18
CA PHE A 312 -2.67 -17.10 -2.38
C PHE A 312 -1.72 -16.73 -3.52
N GLY A 313 -2.29 -16.20 -4.61
CA GLY A 313 -1.56 -15.84 -5.83
C GLY A 313 -0.93 -14.45 -5.83
N GLY A 314 -1.01 -13.70 -4.72
CA GLY A 314 -0.49 -12.34 -4.57
C GLY A 314 -1.58 -11.27 -4.46
N VAL A 315 -1.14 -10.04 -4.25
CA VAL A 315 -2.02 -8.87 -4.22
C VAL A 315 -2.43 -8.53 -5.65
N GLU A 316 -3.70 -8.25 -5.88
CA GLU A 316 -4.20 -7.88 -7.20
C GLU A 316 -3.34 -6.75 -7.80
N HIS A 317 -2.89 -6.94 -9.04
CA HIS A 317 -2.01 -6.04 -9.78
C HIS A 317 -0.57 -5.89 -9.25
N ARG A 318 -0.14 -6.65 -8.24
CA ARG A 318 1.23 -6.61 -7.68
C ARG A 318 1.86 -8.00 -7.74
N ILE A 319 2.65 -8.26 -8.77
CA ILE A 319 3.27 -9.58 -9.05
C ILE A 319 2.24 -10.71 -8.85
N GLU A 320 1.00 -10.43 -9.25
CA GLU A 320 -0.14 -11.34 -9.13
C GLU A 320 -0.02 -12.45 -10.17
N LEU A 321 0.08 -13.71 -9.73
CA LEU A 321 0.01 -14.82 -10.66
C LEU A 321 -1.41 -14.96 -11.20
N VAL A 322 -1.61 -14.58 -12.46
CA VAL A 322 -2.91 -14.62 -13.13
C VAL A 322 -3.27 -16.05 -13.54
N ARG A 323 -2.34 -16.71 -14.25
CA ARG A 323 -2.55 -18.05 -14.80
C ARG A 323 -1.23 -18.70 -15.18
N THR A 324 -1.17 -20.01 -15.10
CA THR A 324 -0.19 -20.82 -15.82
C THR A 324 -0.85 -21.35 -17.09
N TYR A 325 -0.35 -20.95 -18.25
CA TYR A 325 -0.88 -21.36 -19.55
C TYR A 325 0.21 -22.03 -20.37
N ARG A 326 -0.02 -23.26 -20.80
CA ARG A 326 0.96 -24.10 -21.56
C ARG A 326 2.36 -24.16 -20.91
N GLY A 327 2.39 -24.23 -19.57
CA GLY A 327 3.63 -24.26 -18.80
C GLY A 327 4.33 -22.92 -18.63
N VAL A 328 3.74 -21.82 -19.10
CA VAL A 328 4.22 -20.42 -18.93
C VAL A 328 3.42 -19.74 -17.80
N ARG A 329 4.12 -19.07 -16.89
CA ARG A 329 3.49 -18.33 -15.78
C ARG A 329 3.31 -16.88 -16.17
N TYR A 330 2.08 -16.35 -16.06
CA TYR A 330 1.72 -14.96 -16.40
C TYR A 330 1.45 -14.16 -15.15
N TYR A 331 2.24 -13.11 -14.93
CA TYR A 331 2.13 -12.24 -13.78
C TYR A 331 1.64 -10.83 -14.14
N ASN A 332 0.73 -10.31 -13.33
CA ASN A 332 0.21 -8.96 -13.42
C ASN A 332 0.85 -8.09 -12.34
N ASP A 333 1.73 -7.18 -12.75
CA ASP A 333 2.35 -6.16 -11.91
C ASP A 333 2.02 -4.76 -12.43
N SER A 334 0.78 -4.57 -12.88
CA SER A 334 0.31 -3.31 -13.47
C SER A 334 0.43 -2.10 -12.54
N ILE A 335 0.52 -2.31 -11.21
CA ILE A 335 0.75 -1.26 -10.22
C ILE A 335 2.16 -0.67 -10.29
N ALA A 336 3.11 -1.34 -10.92
CA ALA A 336 4.49 -0.88 -11.13
C ALA A 336 4.54 0.28 -12.14
N SER A 337 4.05 1.45 -11.71
CA SER A 337 3.92 2.66 -12.53
C SER A 337 5.12 3.61 -12.43
N SER A 338 6.29 3.07 -12.09
CA SER A 338 7.59 3.77 -12.07
C SER A 338 8.75 2.77 -12.26
N PRO A 339 9.92 3.22 -12.76
CA PRO A 339 11.10 2.38 -12.91
C PRO A 339 11.49 1.59 -11.66
N SER A 340 11.52 2.24 -10.49
CA SER A 340 11.91 1.62 -9.23
C SER A 340 11.00 0.45 -8.81
N ARG A 341 9.69 0.52 -9.10
CA ARG A 341 8.74 -0.56 -8.82
C ARG A 341 8.94 -1.75 -9.75
N THR A 342 9.15 -1.49 -11.04
CA THR A 342 9.46 -2.57 -12.01
C THR A 342 10.78 -3.25 -11.67
N ILE A 343 11.81 -2.51 -11.24
CA ILE A 343 13.08 -3.08 -10.76
C ILE A 343 12.82 -4.05 -9.59
N ALA A 344 12.06 -3.63 -8.59
CA ALA A 344 11.72 -4.50 -7.47
C ALA A 344 10.97 -5.77 -7.93
N GLY A 345 10.07 -5.63 -8.91
CA GLY A 345 9.37 -6.76 -9.53
C GLY A 345 10.31 -7.71 -10.27
N LEU A 346 11.21 -7.19 -11.08
CA LEU A 346 12.18 -8.00 -11.85
C LEU A 346 13.09 -8.83 -10.94
N ARG A 347 13.60 -8.22 -9.87
CA ARG A 347 14.45 -8.88 -8.86
C ARG A 347 13.76 -9.98 -8.04
N SER A 348 12.43 -10.09 -8.14
CA SER A 348 11.65 -11.14 -7.47
C SER A 348 11.68 -12.48 -8.22
N PHE A 349 12.14 -12.50 -9.46
CA PHE A 349 12.23 -13.71 -10.27
C PHE A 349 13.67 -14.23 -10.33
N HIS A 350 13.83 -15.54 -10.29
CA HIS A 350 15.15 -16.18 -10.39
C HIS A 350 15.60 -16.36 -11.86
N GLU A 351 14.64 -16.49 -12.76
CA GLU A 351 14.86 -16.63 -14.20
C GLU A 351 14.69 -15.30 -14.94
N LYS A 352 15.33 -15.18 -16.11
CA LYS A 352 15.08 -14.04 -17.01
C LYS A 352 13.65 -14.08 -17.55
N VAL A 353 12.94 -12.98 -17.37
CA VAL A 353 11.52 -12.87 -17.72
C VAL A 353 11.30 -12.34 -19.14
N ILE A 354 10.09 -12.52 -19.66
CA ILE A 354 9.52 -11.76 -20.76
C ILE A 354 8.76 -10.58 -20.13
N LEU A 355 9.26 -9.37 -20.36
CA LEU A 355 8.72 -8.15 -19.77
C LEU A 355 7.83 -7.40 -20.78
N ILE A 356 6.61 -7.06 -20.39
CA ILE A 356 5.75 -6.10 -21.10
C ILE A 356 5.85 -4.78 -20.35
N ALA A 357 6.39 -3.72 -21.02
CA ALA A 357 6.65 -2.42 -20.41
C ALA A 357 6.24 -1.25 -21.31
N GLY A 358 6.08 -0.09 -20.68
CA GLY A 358 5.69 1.16 -21.33
C GLY A 358 4.30 1.67 -20.92
N GLY A 359 3.97 2.88 -21.34
CA GLY A 359 2.75 3.57 -20.99
C GLY A 359 2.91 5.09 -20.98
N TYR A 360 2.12 5.79 -20.16
CA TYR A 360 2.12 7.25 -20.05
C TYR A 360 3.40 7.80 -19.42
N ASP A 361 3.95 8.86 -20.02
CA ASP A 361 5.19 9.52 -19.58
C ASP A 361 4.94 10.48 -18.42
N LYS A 362 5.46 10.14 -17.25
CA LYS A 362 5.49 11.03 -16.06
C LYS A 362 6.76 11.88 -15.99
N HIS A 363 7.58 11.88 -17.04
CA HIS A 363 8.89 12.54 -17.08
C HIS A 363 9.88 12.02 -16.03
N ILE A 364 9.76 10.75 -15.65
CA ILE A 364 10.70 10.06 -14.76
C ILE A 364 11.83 9.46 -15.62
N PRO A 365 13.11 9.64 -15.25
CA PRO A 365 14.23 9.01 -15.96
C PRO A 365 14.17 7.48 -15.94
N PHE A 366 14.52 6.82 -17.05
CA PHE A 366 14.56 5.37 -17.17
C PHE A 366 15.99 4.79 -17.08
N ASP A 367 17.01 5.61 -16.91
CA ASP A 367 18.43 5.21 -16.92
C ASP A 367 18.71 4.09 -15.91
N VAL A 368 18.11 4.15 -14.73
CA VAL A 368 18.26 3.14 -13.67
C VAL A 368 17.60 1.78 -14.03
N LEU A 369 16.65 1.78 -14.96
CA LEU A 369 15.93 0.58 -15.37
C LEU A 369 16.70 -0.22 -16.44
N GLY A 370 17.48 0.46 -17.28
CA GLY A 370 18.22 -0.16 -18.38
C GLY A 370 19.10 -1.35 -17.96
N PRO A 371 20.03 -1.17 -16.99
CA PRO A 371 20.87 -2.26 -16.50
C PRO A 371 20.09 -3.45 -15.94
N GLU A 372 19.00 -3.20 -15.21
CA GLU A 372 18.15 -4.24 -14.65
C GLU A 372 17.41 -5.05 -15.72
N ILE A 373 16.98 -4.37 -16.79
CA ILE A 373 16.39 -5.07 -17.94
C ILE A 373 17.44 -5.96 -18.64
N VAL A 374 18.66 -5.48 -18.82
CA VAL A 374 19.75 -6.29 -19.40
C VAL A 374 20.03 -7.54 -18.57
N GLU A 375 20.01 -7.42 -17.26
CA GLU A 375 20.28 -8.52 -16.33
C GLU A 375 19.11 -9.51 -16.23
N HIS A 376 17.87 -9.03 -16.09
CA HIS A 376 16.71 -9.84 -15.68
C HIS A 376 15.73 -10.17 -16.83
N VAL A 377 15.88 -9.60 -18.02
CA VAL A 377 14.92 -9.76 -19.10
C VAL A 377 15.55 -10.49 -20.29
N LYS A 378 14.86 -11.45 -20.88
CA LYS A 378 15.26 -12.11 -22.14
C LYS A 378 14.54 -11.56 -23.37
N LEU A 379 13.31 -11.10 -23.20
CA LEU A 379 12.50 -10.43 -24.21
C LEU A 379 11.78 -9.23 -23.59
N LEU A 380 11.99 -8.06 -24.15
CA LEU A 380 11.32 -6.82 -23.80
C LEU A 380 10.28 -6.48 -24.87
N VAL A 381 9.01 -6.51 -24.50
CA VAL A 381 7.90 -6.06 -25.36
C VAL A 381 7.48 -4.66 -24.91
N LEU A 382 7.73 -3.67 -25.74
CA LEU A 382 7.43 -2.27 -25.47
C LEU A 382 6.09 -1.87 -26.09
N CYS A 383 5.29 -1.13 -25.29
CA CYS A 383 3.97 -0.66 -25.69
C CYS A 383 3.68 0.70 -25.05
N GLY A 384 3.09 1.64 -25.81
CA GLY A 384 2.69 2.95 -25.30
C GLY A 384 3.72 4.06 -25.48
N ALA A 385 3.40 5.26 -24.96
CA ALA A 385 4.10 6.51 -25.28
C ALA A 385 5.59 6.57 -24.84
N THR A 386 6.01 5.72 -23.91
CA THR A 386 7.38 5.71 -23.38
C THR A 386 8.28 4.63 -24.00
N ALA A 387 7.81 3.90 -25.02
CA ALA A 387 8.54 2.80 -25.65
C ALA A 387 9.97 3.20 -26.07
N ASP A 388 10.13 4.30 -26.83
CA ASP A 388 11.43 4.78 -27.29
C ASP A 388 12.37 5.17 -26.14
N LYS A 389 11.84 5.75 -25.06
CA LYS A 389 12.64 6.14 -23.88
C LYS A 389 13.18 4.94 -23.13
N ILE A 390 12.35 3.91 -22.94
CA ILE A 390 12.78 2.66 -22.29
C ILE A 390 13.78 1.94 -23.17
N ARG A 391 13.54 1.86 -24.48
CA ARG A 391 14.50 1.30 -25.45
C ARG A 391 15.86 1.99 -25.32
N ALA A 392 15.89 3.31 -25.40
CA ALA A 392 17.13 4.09 -25.30
C ALA A 392 17.87 3.84 -23.98
N ALA A 393 17.12 3.72 -22.85
CA ALA A 393 17.73 3.40 -21.57
C ALA A 393 18.38 2.00 -21.55
N VAL A 394 17.77 1.01 -22.21
CA VAL A 394 18.33 -0.35 -22.33
C VAL A 394 19.53 -0.38 -23.25
N GLU A 395 19.43 0.23 -24.43
CA GLU A 395 20.51 0.22 -25.44
C GLU A 395 21.75 1.00 -24.97
N ASN A 396 21.58 2.00 -24.09
CA ASN A 396 22.69 2.73 -23.47
C ASN A 396 23.19 2.10 -22.16
N ALA A 397 22.56 1.03 -21.68
CA ALA A 397 22.94 0.42 -20.41
C ALA A 397 24.28 -0.34 -20.51
N PRO A 398 25.08 -0.34 -19.44
CA PRO A 398 26.26 -1.19 -19.34
C PRO A 398 25.89 -2.67 -19.53
N GLY A 399 26.65 -3.38 -20.37
CA GLY A 399 26.44 -4.80 -20.62
C GLY A 399 25.37 -5.13 -21.69
N TYR A 400 24.73 -4.12 -22.27
CA TYR A 400 23.83 -4.37 -23.38
C TYR A 400 24.56 -4.90 -24.61
N GLU A 401 24.05 -6.00 -25.18
CA GLU A 401 24.45 -6.55 -26.45
C GLU A 401 23.23 -6.53 -27.41
N PRO A 402 23.38 -6.15 -28.68
CA PRO A 402 22.29 -6.18 -29.65
C PRO A 402 21.56 -7.53 -29.67
N GLY A 403 20.25 -7.51 -29.41
CA GLY A 403 19.41 -8.71 -29.31
C GLY A 403 19.42 -9.42 -27.96
N LYS A 404 20.10 -8.88 -26.94
CA LYS A 404 20.08 -9.42 -25.55
C LYS A 404 19.90 -8.30 -24.50
N PRO A 405 18.66 -8.05 -24.09
CA PRO A 405 17.40 -8.74 -24.44
C PRO A 405 16.97 -8.46 -25.89
N GLU A 406 16.18 -9.37 -26.49
CA GLU A 406 15.42 -9.06 -27.69
C GLU A 406 14.43 -7.95 -27.37
N ILE A 407 14.33 -6.88 -28.19
CA ILE A 407 13.42 -5.76 -27.97
C ILE A 407 12.43 -5.69 -29.12
N ARG A 408 11.13 -5.59 -28.78
CA ARG A 408 10.03 -5.48 -29.74
C ARG A 408 9.09 -4.34 -29.35
N ASP A 409 8.81 -3.47 -30.32
CA ASP A 409 7.72 -2.49 -30.20
C ASP A 409 6.46 -3.09 -30.79
N VAL A 410 5.42 -3.17 -29.98
CA VAL A 410 4.15 -3.79 -30.39
C VAL A 410 2.98 -2.97 -29.88
N THR A 411 2.11 -2.55 -30.78
CA THR A 411 0.86 -1.85 -30.51
C THR A 411 -0.28 -2.51 -31.27
N PRO A 412 -1.50 -2.53 -30.77
CA PRO A 412 -1.98 -2.06 -29.47
C PRO A 412 -1.59 -2.99 -28.30
N PHE A 413 -1.97 -2.66 -27.08
CA PHE A 413 -1.66 -3.42 -25.85
C PHE A 413 -2.01 -4.91 -25.96
N THR A 414 -3.15 -5.27 -26.57
CA THR A 414 -3.54 -6.67 -26.80
C THR A 414 -2.48 -7.42 -27.62
N ALA A 415 -2.03 -6.80 -28.70
CA ALA A 415 -0.98 -7.40 -29.55
C ALA A 415 0.36 -7.55 -28.80
N ALA A 416 0.68 -6.63 -27.88
CA ALA A 416 1.88 -6.76 -27.03
C ALA A 416 1.78 -7.98 -26.09
N VAL A 417 0.62 -8.23 -25.50
CA VAL A 417 0.40 -9.42 -24.67
C VAL A 417 0.46 -10.70 -25.49
N GLU A 418 -0.10 -10.70 -26.70
CA GLU A 418 -0.06 -11.83 -27.64
C GLU A 418 1.37 -12.09 -28.14
N ALA A 419 2.13 -11.05 -28.45
CA ALA A 419 3.54 -11.18 -28.87
C ALA A 419 4.41 -11.78 -27.77
N ALA A 420 4.16 -11.43 -26.51
CA ALA A 420 4.81 -12.05 -25.37
C ALA A 420 4.45 -13.54 -25.25
N ARG A 421 3.16 -13.89 -25.40
CA ARG A 421 2.67 -15.29 -25.42
C ARG A 421 3.34 -16.12 -26.51
N ASP A 422 3.36 -15.60 -27.74
CA ASP A 422 3.82 -16.35 -28.92
C ASP A 422 5.34 -16.62 -28.90
N ARG A 423 6.08 -15.92 -28.05
CA ARG A 423 7.53 -16.09 -27.84
C ARG A 423 7.88 -16.88 -26.59
N ALA A 424 6.93 -17.04 -25.69
CA ALA A 424 7.13 -17.77 -24.45
C ALA A 424 7.20 -19.28 -24.68
N GLN A 425 8.06 -19.94 -23.92
CA GLN A 425 8.24 -21.39 -23.90
C GLN A 425 7.86 -21.95 -22.53
N PRO A 426 7.47 -23.23 -22.44
CA PRO A 426 7.21 -23.87 -21.14
C PRO A 426 8.37 -23.65 -20.15
N GLY A 427 8.05 -23.20 -18.94
CA GLY A 427 9.01 -22.81 -17.90
C GLY A 427 9.22 -21.30 -17.79
N ASP A 428 8.84 -20.53 -18.82
CA ASP A 428 9.01 -19.07 -18.81
C ASP A 428 8.08 -18.35 -17.86
N VAL A 429 8.49 -17.11 -17.54
CA VAL A 429 7.70 -16.10 -16.87
C VAL A 429 7.43 -14.94 -17.83
N VAL A 430 6.17 -14.59 -18.01
CA VAL A 430 5.70 -13.35 -18.65
C VAL A 430 5.17 -12.42 -17.57
N THR A 431 5.68 -11.19 -17.50
CA THR A 431 5.20 -10.21 -16.53
C THR A 431 4.81 -8.89 -17.21
N LEU A 432 3.60 -8.41 -16.87
CA LEU A 432 3.22 -7.02 -17.14
C LEU A 432 3.75 -6.17 -15.98
N SER A 433 4.89 -5.50 -16.15
CA SER A 433 5.46 -4.56 -15.17
C SER A 433 5.90 -3.29 -15.91
N PRO A 434 4.97 -2.33 -16.06
CA PRO A 434 5.04 -1.32 -17.12
C PRO A 434 6.08 -0.24 -16.92
N ALA A 435 6.60 -0.01 -15.71
CA ALA A 435 7.45 1.12 -15.33
C ALA A 435 6.81 2.51 -15.53
N CYS A 436 5.54 2.57 -15.96
CA CYS A 436 4.82 3.76 -16.41
C CYS A 436 3.39 3.77 -15.90
N ALA A 437 2.82 4.98 -15.77
CA ALA A 437 1.38 5.12 -15.58
C ALA A 437 0.59 4.58 -16.79
N ALA A 438 -0.72 4.45 -16.62
CA ALA A 438 -1.59 3.83 -17.61
C ALA A 438 -2.35 4.84 -18.51
N PHE A 439 -2.24 6.13 -18.21
CA PHE A 439 -3.15 7.19 -18.70
C PHE A 439 -3.12 7.45 -20.22
N ASP A 440 -2.21 6.84 -20.95
CA ASP A 440 -2.16 6.89 -22.42
C ASP A 440 -3.17 5.95 -23.09
N GLN A 441 -3.55 4.84 -22.42
CA GLN A 441 -4.45 3.83 -22.98
C GLN A 441 -5.57 3.40 -22.01
N PHE A 442 -5.45 3.68 -20.71
CA PHE A 442 -6.38 3.25 -19.66
C PHE A 442 -6.60 4.36 -18.63
N LYS A 443 -7.74 4.37 -17.93
CA LYS A 443 -8.01 5.35 -16.88
C LYS A 443 -7.05 5.27 -15.69
N ASN A 444 -6.57 4.06 -15.38
CA ASN A 444 -5.64 3.80 -14.27
C ASN A 444 -4.96 2.44 -14.41
N PHE A 445 -4.03 2.15 -13.49
CA PHE A 445 -3.31 0.87 -13.49
C PHE A 445 -4.21 -0.35 -13.24
N ALA A 446 -5.29 -0.19 -12.47
CA ALA A 446 -6.20 -1.29 -12.17
C ALA A 446 -6.98 -1.72 -13.41
N GLU A 447 -7.45 -0.77 -14.22
CA GLU A 447 -8.11 -1.06 -15.50
C GLU A 447 -7.14 -1.76 -16.46
N ARG A 448 -5.91 -1.29 -16.60
CA ARG A 448 -4.85 -1.95 -17.39
C ARG A 448 -4.61 -3.38 -16.91
N GLY A 449 -4.49 -3.58 -15.61
CA GLY A 449 -4.26 -4.90 -15.02
C GLY A 449 -5.44 -5.84 -15.21
N LYS A 450 -6.69 -5.38 -15.04
CA LYS A 450 -7.90 -6.16 -15.31
C LYS A 450 -8.00 -6.55 -16.80
N PHE A 451 -7.62 -5.63 -17.69
CA PHE A 451 -7.62 -5.91 -19.12
C PHE A 451 -6.55 -6.96 -19.47
N PHE A 452 -5.34 -6.86 -18.92
CA PHE A 452 -4.34 -7.92 -19.05
C PHE A 452 -4.86 -9.28 -18.58
N LYS A 453 -5.48 -9.34 -17.38
CA LYS A 453 -6.08 -10.57 -16.84
C LYS A 453 -7.16 -11.13 -17.78
N SER A 454 -8.00 -10.28 -18.37
CA SER A 454 -9.04 -10.72 -19.29
C SER A 454 -8.48 -11.37 -20.55
N ILE A 455 -7.38 -10.84 -21.11
CA ILE A 455 -6.69 -11.43 -22.27
C ILE A 455 -6.12 -12.78 -21.90
N VAL A 456 -5.32 -12.85 -20.83
CA VAL A 456 -4.65 -14.08 -20.39
C VAL A 456 -5.63 -15.19 -20.04
N ASN A 457 -6.72 -14.86 -19.35
CA ASN A 457 -7.74 -15.83 -18.96
C ASN A 457 -8.66 -16.23 -20.13
N GLY A 458 -8.74 -15.41 -21.17
CA GLY A 458 -9.55 -15.70 -22.36
C GLY A 458 -8.91 -16.71 -23.32
N TRP A 459 -7.64 -17.07 -23.16
CA TRP A 459 -7.00 -18.06 -24.05
C TRP A 459 -7.56 -19.47 -23.82
N GLN A 460 -7.90 -20.12 -24.93
CA GLN A 460 -8.32 -21.53 -24.91
C GLN A 460 -7.09 -22.45 -24.91
N GLU A 461 -7.20 -23.60 -24.26
CA GLU A 461 -6.12 -24.61 -24.16
C GLU A 461 -5.79 -25.25 -25.50
#